data_81fd83ddc2ebef51fc002f5162658dac
#
_entry.id   81fd83ddc2ebef51fc002f5162658dac
#
_cell.length_a   1.000
_cell.length_b   1.000
_cell.length_c   1.000
_cell.angle_alpha   90.00
_cell.angle_beta   90.00
_cell.angle_gamma   90.00
#
_symmetry.space_group_name_H-M   'P 1'
#
loop_
_entity.id
_entity.type
_entity.pdbx_description
1 polymer ?
#
loop_
_entity_poly.entity_id
_entity_poly.type
_entity_poly.pdbx_seq_one_letter_code
_entity_poly.pdbx_strand_id
1 'polypeptide(L)'
;MEHPLTPDPVLIRALRQDLTAAGYTADALRAAWGPLADDAVGHGLHGPALTALAGREDPLAVLARLLFLGVPTARAAAERALPTVRGAGLERLGLARAEGDQLVPRVLVRPQAFADVDGAGQWWIASDLDEAAIGGALPTDHVLGVGGASLTLAGLQLTTPAVRVLDIGTGCGIQALRAHRALAASATRAGDAASSDSAARIVATDVSARALAFTRMNALLNGVDGIETRHGSLFDPV
;
A
#
# COMPACT_ATOMS: atom_id res chain seq x y z
N MET A 1 2.64 23.11 -7.60
CA MET A 1 3.32 22.73 -6.35
C MET A 1 3.08 21.25 -6.13
N GLU A 2 4.13 20.44 -6.12
CA GLU A 2 4.02 19.04 -5.74
C GLU A 2 3.80 18.97 -4.22
N HIS A 3 2.66 18.43 -3.81
CA HIS A 3 2.46 18.08 -2.41
C HIS A 3 3.22 16.79 -2.14
N PRO A 4 4.23 16.80 -1.27
CA PRO A 4 4.98 15.59 -0.95
C PRO A 4 4.06 14.59 -0.23
N LEU A 5 4.40 13.31 -0.38
CA LEU A 5 3.77 12.25 0.39
C LEU A 5 4.07 12.48 1.88
N THR A 6 3.03 12.62 2.69
CA THR A 6 3.17 12.99 4.11
C THR A 6 2.46 11.95 4.98
N PRO A 7 3.19 10.99 5.56
CA PRO A 7 2.63 9.98 6.45
C PRO A 7 2.19 10.60 7.79
N ASP A 8 0.92 11.01 7.88
CA ASP A 8 0.27 11.51 9.10
C ASP A 8 -0.48 10.35 9.79
N PRO A 9 -0.06 9.91 11.00
CA PRO A 9 -0.66 8.74 11.65
C PRO A 9 -2.16 8.88 11.95
N VAL A 10 -2.65 10.10 12.18
CA VAL A 10 -4.07 10.34 12.46
C VAL A 10 -4.89 10.16 11.19
N LEU A 11 -4.46 10.77 10.09
CA LEU A 11 -5.14 10.68 8.80
C LEU A 11 -5.05 9.26 8.21
N ILE A 12 -3.92 8.59 8.38
CA ILE A 12 -3.75 7.21 7.91
C ILE A 12 -4.68 6.26 8.70
N ARG A 13 -4.85 6.47 10.00
CA ARG A 13 -5.81 5.71 10.81
C ARG A 13 -7.25 5.94 10.33
N ALA A 14 -7.61 7.18 10.00
CA ALA A 14 -8.91 7.52 9.44
C ALA A 14 -9.13 6.85 8.07
N LEU A 15 -8.12 6.87 7.19
CA LEU A 15 -8.16 6.17 5.90
C LEU A 15 -8.35 4.65 6.10
N ARG A 16 -7.57 4.05 6.98
CA ARG A 16 -7.69 2.62 7.31
C ARG A 16 -9.10 2.25 7.78
N GLN A 17 -9.72 3.11 8.62
CA GLN A 17 -11.10 2.91 9.07
C GLN A 17 -12.07 2.91 7.90
N ASP A 18 -11.96 3.86 6.98
CA ASP A 18 -12.83 3.97 5.82
C ASP A 18 -12.63 2.80 4.84
N LEU A 19 -11.38 2.38 4.57
CA LEU A 19 -11.08 1.20 3.74
C LEU A 19 -11.68 -0.08 4.33
N THR A 20 -11.60 -0.23 5.66
CA THR A 20 -12.22 -1.37 6.36
C THR A 20 -13.74 -1.34 6.24
N ALA A 21 -14.36 -0.19 6.48
CA ALA A 21 -15.81 -0.02 6.40
C ALA A 21 -16.36 -0.26 4.99
N ALA A 22 -15.60 0.12 3.96
CA ALA A 22 -15.94 -0.14 2.56
C ALA A 22 -15.72 -1.59 2.11
N GLY A 23 -15.16 -2.45 2.95
CA GLY A 23 -14.76 -3.81 2.57
C GLY A 23 -13.72 -3.83 1.44
N TYR A 24 -12.79 -2.86 1.44
CA TYR A 24 -11.80 -2.68 0.38
C TYR A 24 -10.72 -3.76 0.47
N THR A 25 -11.02 -4.94 -0.08
CA THR A 25 -10.15 -6.12 -0.05
C THR A 25 -9.87 -6.63 -1.47
N ALA A 26 -8.79 -7.41 -1.63
CA ALA A 26 -8.45 -8.02 -2.91
C ALA A 26 -9.58 -8.92 -3.43
N ASP A 27 -10.18 -9.73 -2.56
CA ASP A 27 -11.27 -10.64 -2.94
C ASP A 27 -12.55 -9.88 -3.30
N ALA A 28 -12.88 -8.81 -2.56
CA ALA A 28 -14.05 -7.98 -2.86
C ALA A 28 -13.91 -7.26 -4.20
N LEU A 29 -12.71 -6.76 -4.52
CA LEU A 29 -12.42 -6.16 -5.82
C LEU A 29 -12.54 -7.18 -6.95
N ARG A 30 -11.92 -8.36 -6.80
CA ARG A 30 -12.05 -9.46 -7.77
C ARG A 30 -13.50 -9.86 -7.99
N ALA A 31 -14.28 -9.95 -6.92
CA ALA A 31 -15.72 -10.24 -7.02
C ALA A 31 -16.48 -9.11 -7.72
N ALA A 32 -16.07 -7.85 -7.54
CA ALA A 32 -16.74 -6.68 -8.09
C ALA A 32 -16.61 -6.54 -9.61
N TRP A 33 -15.46 -6.90 -10.19
CA TRP A 33 -15.21 -6.78 -11.63
C TRP A 33 -15.09 -8.13 -12.36
N GLY A 34 -14.99 -9.25 -11.64
CA GLY A 34 -14.95 -10.60 -12.18
C GLY A 34 -13.57 -11.05 -12.65
N PRO A 35 -13.40 -12.37 -12.87
CA PRO A 35 -12.08 -12.97 -13.11
C PRO A 35 -11.38 -12.50 -14.39
N LEU A 36 -12.12 -12.24 -15.47
CA LEU A 36 -11.54 -11.75 -16.73
C LEU A 36 -10.98 -10.33 -16.58
N ALA A 37 -11.69 -9.46 -15.84
CA ALA A 37 -11.19 -8.12 -15.57
C ALA A 37 -10.03 -8.13 -14.56
N ASP A 38 -10.04 -9.05 -13.62
CA ASP A 38 -8.94 -9.25 -12.67
C ASP A 38 -7.64 -9.65 -13.38
N ASP A 39 -7.72 -10.61 -14.30
CA ASP A 39 -6.60 -11.02 -15.15
C ASP A 39 -6.09 -9.86 -16.02
N ALA A 40 -6.99 -9.12 -16.66
CA ALA A 40 -6.64 -7.95 -17.47
C ALA A 40 -5.92 -6.87 -16.64
N VAL A 41 -6.41 -6.59 -15.42
CA VAL A 41 -5.77 -5.66 -14.47
C VAL A 41 -4.36 -6.13 -14.09
N GLY A 42 -4.15 -7.43 -13.88
CA GLY A 42 -2.84 -8.02 -13.63
C GLY A 42 -1.83 -7.77 -14.77
N HIS A 43 -2.32 -7.52 -15.99
CA HIS A 43 -1.54 -7.17 -17.18
C HIS A 43 -1.53 -5.65 -17.48
N GLY A 44 -1.98 -4.82 -16.55
CA GLY A 44 -2.04 -3.35 -16.72
C GLY A 44 -3.18 -2.86 -17.60
N LEU A 45 -4.19 -3.69 -17.90
CA LEU A 45 -5.34 -3.34 -18.73
C LEU A 45 -6.55 -3.01 -17.85
N HIS A 46 -6.75 -1.74 -17.55
CA HIS A 46 -7.79 -1.26 -16.62
C HIS A 46 -9.20 -1.21 -17.25
N GLY A 47 -9.32 -1.19 -18.59
CA GLY A 47 -10.59 -1.02 -19.31
C GLY A 47 -11.70 -1.99 -18.90
N PRO A 48 -11.47 -3.31 -18.83
CA PRO A 48 -12.50 -4.27 -18.41
C PRO A 48 -13.02 -4.04 -16.99
N ALA A 49 -12.13 -3.70 -16.03
CA ALA A 49 -12.53 -3.39 -14.67
C ALA A 49 -13.34 -2.10 -14.60
N LEU A 50 -12.94 -1.06 -15.33
CA LEU A 50 -13.70 0.21 -15.43
C LEU A 50 -15.09 -0.02 -16.01
N THR A 51 -15.21 -0.89 -17.02
CA THR A 51 -16.51 -1.27 -17.61
C THR A 51 -17.39 -1.99 -16.59
N ALA A 52 -16.84 -2.93 -15.83
CA ALA A 52 -17.59 -3.65 -14.79
C ALA A 52 -18.04 -2.76 -13.64
N LEU A 53 -17.29 -1.69 -13.35
CA LEU A 53 -17.61 -0.72 -12.29
C LEU A 53 -18.42 0.48 -12.79
N ALA A 54 -18.79 0.52 -14.09
CA ALA A 54 -19.53 1.65 -14.65
C ALA A 54 -20.90 1.83 -13.98
N GLY A 55 -21.24 3.07 -13.63
CA GLY A 55 -22.51 3.42 -12.99
C GLY A 55 -22.65 2.98 -11.52
N ARG A 56 -21.69 2.27 -10.95
CA ARG A 56 -21.71 1.89 -9.53
C ARG A 56 -21.23 3.05 -8.66
N GLU A 57 -21.99 3.31 -7.60
CA GLU A 57 -21.74 4.39 -6.61
C GLU A 57 -21.49 3.88 -5.20
N ASP A 58 -21.48 2.56 -5.00
CA ASP A 58 -21.13 1.98 -3.71
C ASP A 58 -19.67 2.29 -3.33
N PRO A 59 -19.34 2.34 -2.02
CA PRO A 59 -18.01 2.74 -1.58
C PRO A 59 -16.88 1.92 -2.19
N LEU A 60 -17.05 0.60 -2.34
CA LEU A 60 -16.04 -0.28 -2.91
C LEU A 60 -15.73 0.11 -4.37
N ALA A 61 -16.76 0.34 -5.19
CA ALA A 61 -16.59 0.71 -6.60
C ALA A 61 -15.95 2.10 -6.76
N VAL A 62 -16.31 3.05 -5.89
CA VAL A 62 -15.72 4.39 -5.86
C VAL A 62 -14.23 4.31 -5.51
N LEU A 63 -13.87 3.56 -4.45
CA LEU A 63 -12.48 3.38 -4.03
C LEU A 63 -11.67 2.59 -5.04
N ALA A 64 -12.27 1.58 -5.70
CA ALA A 64 -11.64 0.84 -6.77
C ALA A 64 -11.21 1.76 -7.93
N ARG A 65 -12.08 2.68 -8.36
CA ARG A 65 -11.72 3.67 -9.39
C ARG A 65 -10.64 4.63 -8.90
N LEU A 66 -10.82 5.22 -7.73
CA LEU A 66 -9.92 6.26 -7.21
C LEU A 66 -8.55 5.70 -6.80
N LEU A 67 -8.54 4.67 -5.94
CA LEU A 67 -7.32 4.21 -5.27
C LEU A 67 -6.66 3.00 -5.94
N PHE A 68 -7.41 2.17 -6.66
CA PHE A 68 -6.85 1.01 -7.32
C PHE A 68 -6.49 1.28 -8.79
N LEU A 69 -7.42 1.87 -9.54
CA LEU A 69 -7.27 2.10 -10.98
C LEU A 69 -6.71 3.50 -11.32
N GLY A 70 -6.57 4.37 -10.33
CA GLY A 70 -5.98 5.69 -10.53
C GLY A 70 -6.85 6.65 -11.35
N VAL A 71 -8.18 6.53 -11.28
CA VAL A 71 -9.11 7.32 -12.10
C VAL A 71 -9.68 8.50 -11.30
N PRO A 72 -9.69 9.72 -11.87
CA PRO A 72 -10.36 10.86 -11.25
C PRO A 72 -11.81 10.54 -10.91
N THR A 73 -12.24 10.93 -9.72
CA THR A 73 -13.55 10.56 -9.17
C THR A 73 -14.23 11.79 -8.61
N ALA A 74 -15.56 11.92 -8.82
CA ALA A 74 -16.33 13.04 -8.30
C ALA A 74 -16.11 13.17 -6.79
N ARG A 75 -15.77 14.38 -6.33
CA ARG A 75 -15.46 14.66 -4.92
C ARG A 75 -16.58 14.21 -4.00
N ALA A 76 -17.83 14.49 -4.37
CA ALA A 76 -18.99 14.08 -3.58
C ALA A 76 -19.10 12.55 -3.41
N ALA A 77 -18.75 11.77 -4.43
CA ALA A 77 -18.73 10.31 -4.34
C ALA A 77 -17.57 9.82 -3.43
N ALA A 78 -16.39 10.40 -3.58
CA ALA A 78 -15.25 10.10 -2.73
C ALA A 78 -15.51 10.46 -1.25
N GLU A 79 -16.15 11.60 -0.96
CA GLU A 79 -16.53 12.02 0.40
C GLU A 79 -17.53 11.04 1.05
N ARG A 80 -18.44 10.45 0.26
CA ARG A 80 -19.35 9.40 0.76
C ARG A 80 -18.64 8.09 1.04
N ALA A 81 -17.66 7.74 0.20
CA ALA A 81 -16.89 6.50 0.35
C ALA A 81 -15.82 6.58 1.46
N LEU A 82 -15.38 7.79 1.79
CA LEU A 82 -14.33 8.09 2.76
C LEU A 82 -14.83 9.12 3.79
N PRO A 83 -15.84 8.77 4.61
CA PRO A 83 -16.50 9.74 5.50
C PRO A 83 -15.60 10.24 6.63
N THR A 84 -14.56 9.49 7.00
CA THR A 84 -13.66 9.82 8.11
C THR A 84 -12.46 10.63 7.65
N VAL A 85 -11.70 10.14 6.66
CA VAL A 85 -10.49 10.83 6.16
C VAL A 85 -10.84 11.97 5.22
N ARG A 86 -11.89 11.82 4.43
CA ARG A 86 -12.39 12.77 3.43
C ARG A 86 -11.35 13.13 2.35
N GLY A 87 -11.79 13.86 1.32
CA GLY A 87 -10.89 14.33 0.25
C GLY A 87 -9.77 15.23 0.77
N ALA A 88 -10.06 16.11 1.71
CA ALA A 88 -9.05 16.98 2.31
C ALA A 88 -7.95 16.20 3.07
N GLY A 89 -8.29 15.07 3.67
CA GLY A 89 -7.29 14.19 4.29
C GLY A 89 -6.42 13.49 3.24
N LEU A 90 -7.00 13.03 2.12
CA LEU A 90 -6.22 12.48 1.02
C LEU A 90 -5.25 13.50 0.42
N GLU A 91 -5.69 14.77 0.28
CA GLU A 91 -4.84 15.86 -0.19
C GLU A 91 -3.67 16.11 0.77
N ARG A 92 -3.93 16.18 2.08
CA ARG A 92 -2.88 16.35 3.11
C ARG A 92 -1.90 15.18 3.17
N LEU A 93 -2.37 13.96 2.93
CA LEU A 93 -1.52 12.77 2.82
C LEU A 93 -0.69 12.75 1.53
N GLY A 94 -1.03 13.57 0.54
CA GLY A 94 -0.44 13.56 -0.79
C GLY A 94 -0.95 12.45 -1.70
N LEU A 95 -2.09 11.80 -1.35
CA LEU A 95 -2.65 10.66 -2.10
C LEU A 95 -3.50 11.11 -3.29
N ALA A 96 -4.10 12.30 -3.20
CA ALA A 96 -4.92 12.89 -4.26
C ALA A 96 -4.77 14.42 -4.26
N ARG A 97 -5.31 15.06 -5.29
CA ARG A 97 -5.48 16.52 -5.36
C ARG A 97 -6.89 16.88 -5.80
N ALA A 98 -7.40 18.00 -5.36
CA ALA A 98 -8.65 18.53 -5.85
C ALA A 98 -8.46 19.24 -7.22
N GLU A 99 -9.32 18.93 -8.18
CA GLU A 99 -9.46 19.65 -9.45
C GLU A 99 -10.94 19.88 -9.74
N GLY A 100 -11.39 21.11 -9.54
CA GLY A 100 -12.82 21.44 -9.65
C GLY A 100 -13.64 20.60 -8.67
N ASP A 101 -14.59 19.84 -9.21
CA ASP A 101 -15.47 18.94 -8.46
C ASP A 101 -14.93 17.50 -8.35
N GLN A 102 -13.70 17.27 -8.79
CA GLN A 102 -13.07 15.94 -8.76
C GLN A 102 -11.91 15.84 -7.75
N LEU A 103 -11.68 14.63 -7.28
CA LEU A 103 -10.42 14.20 -6.69
C LEU A 103 -9.63 13.41 -7.74
N VAL A 104 -8.43 13.90 -8.05
CA VAL A 104 -7.50 13.30 -8.99
C VAL A 104 -6.46 12.54 -8.17
N PRO A 105 -6.33 11.21 -8.33
CA PRO A 105 -5.37 10.42 -7.59
C PRO A 105 -3.94 10.77 -7.99
N ARG A 106 -3.03 10.68 -7.05
CA ARG A 106 -1.58 10.84 -7.23
C ARG A 106 -0.80 9.60 -6.81
N VAL A 107 -1.47 8.74 -6.08
CA VAL A 107 -0.95 7.51 -5.48
C VAL A 107 -2.01 6.44 -5.60
N LEU A 108 -1.59 5.21 -5.87
CA LEU A 108 -2.44 4.03 -5.74
C LEU A 108 -2.37 3.50 -4.30
N VAL A 109 -3.47 2.97 -3.81
CA VAL A 109 -3.52 2.19 -2.57
C VAL A 109 -4.21 0.88 -2.90
N ARG A 110 -3.44 -0.19 -3.07
CA ARG A 110 -3.95 -1.49 -3.53
C ARG A 110 -3.93 -2.53 -2.40
N PRO A 111 -5.01 -3.30 -2.22
CA PRO A 111 -4.97 -4.45 -1.32
C PRO A 111 -4.10 -5.54 -1.94
N GLN A 112 -3.11 -5.99 -1.18
CA GLN A 112 -2.20 -7.07 -1.52
C GLN A 112 -2.49 -8.26 -0.60
N ALA A 113 -3.14 -9.29 -1.13
CA ALA A 113 -3.37 -10.53 -0.40
C ALA A 113 -2.08 -11.32 -0.22
N PHE A 114 -1.99 -12.04 0.86
CA PHE A 114 -0.92 -13.02 1.13
C PHE A 114 -1.47 -14.27 1.80
N ALA A 115 -0.80 -15.38 1.59
CA ALA A 115 -1.01 -16.63 2.34
C ALA A 115 0.36 -17.26 2.59
N ASP A 116 0.63 -17.65 3.83
CA ASP A 116 1.86 -18.30 4.26
C ASP A 116 1.57 -19.31 5.36
N VAL A 117 2.61 -19.92 5.93
CA VAL A 117 2.49 -20.92 7.02
C VAL A 117 1.83 -20.35 8.29
N ASP A 118 1.79 -19.05 8.44
CA ASP A 118 1.22 -18.35 9.59
C ASP A 118 -0.21 -17.84 9.31
N GLY A 119 -0.79 -18.20 8.16
CA GLY A 119 -2.15 -17.89 7.76
C GLY A 119 -2.27 -16.94 6.58
N ALA A 120 -3.50 -16.58 6.25
CA ALA A 120 -3.81 -15.65 5.17
C ALA A 120 -4.23 -14.28 5.71
N GLY A 121 -4.04 -13.24 4.89
CA GLY A 121 -4.43 -11.88 5.19
C GLY A 121 -4.17 -10.97 4.01
N GLN A 122 -4.21 -9.67 4.26
CA GLN A 122 -3.85 -8.68 3.25
C GLN A 122 -3.18 -7.46 3.88
N TRP A 123 -2.43 -6.75 3.07
CA TRP A 123 -1.96 -5.39 3.31
C TRP A 123 -2.60 -4.43 2.33
N TRP A 124 -2.77 -3.18 2.73
CA TRP A 124 -2.97 -2.06 1.79
C TRP A 124 -1.60 -1.47 1.48
N ILE A 125 -1.23 -1.46 0.21
CA ILE A 125 0.07 -0.95 -0.24
C ILE A 125 -0.13 0.30 -1.09
N ALA A 126 0.36 1.42 -0.58
CA ALA A 126 0.47 2.66 -1.32
C ALA A 126 1.74 2.64 -2.18
N SER A 127 1.64 3.12 -3.41
CA SER A 127 2.72 3.28 -4.37
C SER A 127 2.40 4.41 -5.36
N ASP A 128 3.33 4.80 -6.19
CA ASP A 128 3.02 5.73 -7.28
C ASP A 128 2.01 5.15 -8.27
N LEU A 129 1.41 6.03 -9.07
CA LEU A 129 0.53 5.65 -10.16
C LEU A 129 1.32 4.80 -11.16
N ASP A 130 0.74 3.70 -11.63
CA ASP A 130 1.37 2.87 -12.64
C ASP A 130 1.26 3.47 -14.06
N GLU A 131 1.92 2.85 -15.03
CA GLU A 131 1.90 3.28 -16.43
C GLU A 131 0.49 3.38 -17.01
N ALA A 132 -0.40 2.46 -16.60
CA ALA A 132 -1.79 2.44 -17.06
C ALA A 132 -2.59 3.65 -16.57
N ALA A 133 -2.30 4.12 -15.34
CA ALA A 133 -2.95 5.30 -14.77
C ALA A 133 -2.31 6.62 -15.26
N ILE A 134 -0.97 6.62 -15.49
CA ILE A 134 -0.25 7.79 -15.98
C ILE A 134 -0.47 7.98 -17.49
N GLY A 135 -0.56 6.91 -18.25
CA GLY A 135 -0.63 6.93 -19.71
C GLY A 135 0.67 7.38 -20.39
N GLY A 136 1.81 7.23 -19.73
CA GLY A 136 3.11 7.67 -20.23
C GLY A 136 4.29 7.12 -19.43
N ALA A 137 5.50 7.62 -19.72
CA ALA A 137 6.72 7.19 -19.05
C ALA A 137 6.72 7.52 -17.56
N LEU A 138 7.27 6.61 -16.76
CA LEU A 138 7.39 6.79 -15.31
C LEU A 138 8.47 7.84 -14.97
N PRO A 139 8.25 8.67 -13.94
CA PRO A 139 9.28 9.55 -13.38
C PRO A 139 10.52 8.79 -12.89
N THR A 140 11.66 9.43 -12.81
CA THR A 140 12.92 8.81 -12.38
C THR A 140 12.94 8.43 -10.90
N ASP A 141 12.14 9.10 -10.07
CA ASP A 141 11.97 8.86 -8.63
C ASP A 141 10.72 8.01 -8.31
N HIS A 142 10.14 7.39 -9.35
CA HIS A 142 8.93 6.57 -9.25
C HIS A 142 9.13 5.36 -8.33
N VAL A 143 8.18 5.16 -7.44
CA VAL A 143 8.16 4.02 -6.52
C VAL A 143 7.11 3.02 -6.96
N LEU A 144 7.57 1.90 -7.49
CA LEU A 144 6.71 0.81 -7.97
C LEU A 144 5.89 0.19 -6.82
N GLY A 145 4.68 -0.21 -7.16
CA GLY A 145 3.87 -1.08 -6.31
C GLY A 145 4.40 -2.52 -6.27
N VAL A 146 3.60 -3.41 -5.68
CA VAL A 146 3.95 -4.83 -5.61
C VAL A 146 3.74 -5.48 -6.97
N GLY A 147 4.83 -5.87 -7.60
CA GLY A 147 4.85 -6.57 -8.89
C GLY A 147 5.48 -7.96 -8.80
N GLY A 148 5.63 -8.60 -9.95
CA GLY A 148 6.17 -9.97 -10.05
C GLY A 148 7.54 -10.16 -9.38
N ALA A 149 8.46 -9.20 -9.55
CA ALA A 149 9.78 -9.24 -8.91
C ALA A 149 9.68 -9.20 -7.38
N SER A 150 8.82 -8.32 -6.83
CA SER A 150 8.58 -8.24 -5.39
C SER A 150 7.98 -9.53 -4.84
N LEU A 151 7.06 -10.16 -5.57
CA LEU A 151 6.45 -11.43 -5.17
C LEU A 151 7.44 -12.60 -5.25
N THR A 152 8.30 -12.62 -6.29
CA THR A 152 9.37 -13.62 -6.41
C THR A 152 10.35 -13.51 -5.24
N LEU A 153 10.83 -12.31 -4.92
CA LEU A 153 11.70 -12.08 -3.78
C LEU A 153 11.02 -12.47 -2.46
N ALA A 154 9.74 -12.13 -2.33
CA ALA A 154 8.94 -12.52 -1.19
C ALA A 154 8.86 -14.05 -0.98
N GLY A 155 8.74 -14.81 -2.08
CA GLY A 155 8.76 -16.28 -2.04
C GLY A 155 10.11 -16.90 -1.69
N LEU A 156 11.19 -16.14 -1.91
CA LEU A 156 12.57 -16.57 -1.59
C LEU A 156 13.02 -16.12 -0.19
N GLN A 157 12.27 -15.26 0.47
CA GLN A 157 12.62 -14.76 1.79
C GLN A 157 12.68 -15.89 2.81
N LEU A 158 13.79 -15.97 3.55
CA LEU A 158 13.96 -16.95 4.61
C LEU A 158 12.95 -16.70 5.73
N THR A 159 12.32 -17.78 6.20
CA THR A 159 11.39 -17.76 7.34
C THR A 159 12.06 -18.11 8.66
N THR A 160 13.39 -18.30 8.65
CA THR A 160 14.18 -18.56 9.86
C THR A 160 14.08 -17.34 10.78
N PRO A 161 13.83 -17.54 12.09
CA PRO A 161 13.80 -16.43 13.04
C PRO A 161 15.10 -15.63 13.01
N ALA A 162 14.96 -14.31 12.89
CA ALA A 162 16.08 -13.38 12.89
C ALA A 162 15.82 -12.28 13.92
N VAL A 163 16.84 -11.86 14.65
CA VAL A 163 16.73 -10.76 15.63
C VAL A 163 16.83 -9.41 14.93
N ARG A 164 17.52 -9.37 13.78
CA ARG A 164 17.75 -8.14 13.01
C ARG A 164 17.53 -8.42 11.52
N VAL A 165 16.78 -7.55 10.87
CA VAL A 165 16.52 -7.63 9.43
C VAL A 165 16.88 -6.29 8.80
N LEU A 166 17.53 -6.35 7.65
CA LEU A 166 17.83 -5.20 6.80
C LEU A 166 17.17 -5.41 5.43
N ASP A 167 16.33 -4.46 5.05
CA ASP A 167 15.70 -4.37 3.72
C ASP A 167 16.38 -3.24 2.94
N ILE A 168 17.19 -3.60 1.94
CA ILE A 168 17.97 -2.65 1.11
C ILE A 168 17.19 -2.37 -0.17
N GLY A 169 16.98 -1.08 -0.48
CA GLY A 169 16.16 -0.68 -1.62
C GLY A 169 14.68 -1.00 -1.37
N THR A 170 14.18 -0.62 -0.20
CA THR A 170 12.88 -1.05 0.33
C THR A 170 11.68 -0.67 -0.54
N GLY A 171 11.79 0.37 -1.38
CA GLY A 171 10.71 0.83 -2.26
C GLY A 171 9.42 1.14 -1.50
N CYS A 172 8.35 0.43 -1.79
CA CYS A 172 7.07 0.55 -1.07
C CYS A 172 7.06 -0.17 0.30
N GLY A 173 8.14 -0.83 0.71
CA GLY A 173 8.27 -1.47 2.02
C GLY A 173 7.68 -2.86 2.13
N ILE A 174 7.31 -3.51 1.04
CA ILE A 174 6.63 -4.82 1.08
C ILE A 174 7.48 -5.90 1.75
N GLN A 175 8.81 -5.91 1.54
CA GLN A 175 9.70 -6.91 2.14
C GLN A 175 9.88 -6.66 3.64
N ALA A 176 9.97 -5.40 4.06
CA ALA A 176 9.99 -5.03 5.47
C ALA A 176 8.70 -5.44 6.21
N LEU A 177 7.52 -5.26 5.59
CA LEU A 177 6.22 -5.71 6.13
C LEU A 177 6.18 -7.23 6.28
N ARG A 178 6.67 -7.98 5.28
CA ARG A 178 6.75 -9.45 5.33
C ARG A 178 7.70 -9.92 6.44
N ALA A 179 8.86 -9.30 6.54
CA ALA A 179 9.82 -9.60 7.61
C ALA A 179 9.20 -9.37 8.99
N HIS A 180 8.49 -8.25 9.18
CA HIS A 180 7.79 -7.95 10.43
C HIS A 180 6.78 -9.05 10.77
N ARG A 181 5.95 -9.48 9.80
CA ARG A 181 4.99 -10.55 9.99
C ARG A 181 5.66 -11.88 10.41
N ALA A 182 6.74 -12.27 9.72
CA ALA A 182 7.47 -13.50 10.03
C ALA A 182 8.07 -13.48 11.44
N LEU A 183 8.60 -12.33 11.87
CA LEU A 183 9.13 -12.14 13.22
C LEU A 183 8.04 -12.22 14.29
N ALA A 184 6.90 -11.54 14.07
CA ALA A 184 5.77 -11.56 14.99
C ALA A 184 5.21 -12.98 15.16
N ALA A 185 5.06 -13.74 14.07
CA ALA A 185 4.60 -15.11 14.09
C ALA A 185 5.61 -16.04 14.82
N SER A 186 6.90 -15.81 14.66
CA SER A 186 7.96 -16.59 15.34
C SER A 186 7.93 -16.34 16.85
N ALA A 187 7.76 -15.10 17.29
CA ALA A 187 7.64 -14.76 18.70
C ALA A 187 6.41 -15.44 19.35
N THR A 188 5.28 -15.44 18.64
CA THR A 188 4.04 -16.09 19.10
C THR A 188 4.25 -17.61 19.25
N ARG A 189 4.94 -18.27 18.33
CA ARG A 189 5.23 -19.71 18.40
C ARG A 189 6.19 -20.08 19.52
N ALA A 190 7.15 -19.21 19.83
CA ALA A 190 8.12 -19.43 20.91
C ALA A 190 7.51 -19.29 22.32
N GLY A 191 6.29 -18.76 22.43
CA GLY A 191 5.67 -18.49 23.73
C GLY A 191 6.34 -17.35 24.50
N ASP A 192 7.26 -16.64 23.87
CA ASP A 192 7.94 -15.49 24.44
C ASP A 192 6.99 -14.30 24.48
N ALA A 193 6.43 -14.03 25.65
CA ALA A 193 5.96 -12.68 25.97
C ALA A 193 7.20 -11.78 25.90
N ALA A 194 7.36 -11.07 24.79
CA ALA A 194 8.52 -10.26 24.45
C ALA A 194 9.01 -9.46 25.66
N SER A 195 10.17 -9.82 26.19
CA SER A 195 10.94 -8.89 27.01
C SER A 195 11.32 -7.72 26.10
N SER A 196 11.03 -6.51 26.54
CA SER A 196 11.19 -5.26 25.76
C SER A 196 12.62 -5.01 25.24
N ASP A 197 13.59 -5.80 25.66
CA ASP A 197 15.00 -5.65 25.32
C ASP A 197 15.47 -6.53 24.12
N SER A 198 14.63 -7.44 23.62
CA SER A 198 14.93 -8.30 22.48
C SER A 198 13.97 -8.08 21.30
N ALA A 199 13.31 -6.92 21.22
CA ALA A 199 12.41 -6.60 20.12
C ALA A 199 13.19 -6.70 18.79
N ALA A 200 12.72 -7.57 17.90
CA ALA A 200 13.30 -7.73 16.58
C ALA A 200 13.33 -6.38 15.85
N ARG A 201 14.50 -6.01 15.35
CA ARG A 201 14.72 -4.72 14.68
C ARG A 201 14.71 -4.90 13.18
N ILE A 202 13.84 -4.15 12.52
CA ILE A 202 13.79 -4.06 11.06
C ILE A 202 14.27 -2.68 10.65
N VAL A 203 15.30 -2.64 9.82
CA VAL A 203 15.79 -1.42 9.19
C VAL A 203 15.52 -1.52 7.70
N ALA A 204 14.82 -0.52 7.15
CA ALA A 204 14.51 -0.39 5.74
C ALA A 204 15.31 0.80 5.18
N THR A 205 16.12 0.58 4.14
CA THR A 205 16.96 1.61 3.55
C THR A 205 16.60 1.85 2.09
N ASP A 206 16.73 3.09 1.63
CA ASP A 206 16.58 3.44 0.22
C ASP A 206 17.32 4.75 -0.07
N VAL A 207 17.76 4.91 -1.30
CA VAL A 207 18.31 6.17 -1.83
C VAL A 207 17.23 7.19 -2.16
N SER A 208 15.98 6.75 -2.29
CA SER A 208 14.82 7.59 -2.53
C SER A 208 14.12 7.96 -1.22
N ALA A 209 14.11 9.24 -0.88
CA ALA A 209 13.32 9.74 0.24
C ALA A 209 11.81 9.47 0.05
N ARG A 210 11.34 9.42 -1.22
CA ARG A 210 9.97 9.08 -1.59
C ARG A 210 9.65 7.62 -1.26
N ALA A 211 10.55 6.68 -1.56
CA ALA A 211 10.42 5.27 -1.18
C ALA A 211 10.29 5.11 0.33
N LEU A 212 11.13 5.78 1.11
CA LEU A 212 11.05 5.76 2.57
C LEU A 212 9.75 6.38 3.11
N ALA A 213 9.19 7.38 2.44
CA ALA A 213 7.88 7.93 2.79
C ALA A 213 6.77 6.91 2.54
N PHE A 214 6.79 6.17 1.42
CA PHE A 214 5.87 5.06 1.16
C PHE A 214 6.03 3.93 2.17
N THR A 215 7.26 3.52 2.50
CA THR A 215 7.50 2.48 3.52
C THR A 215 6.88 2.87 4.86
N ARG A 216 7.07 4.12 5.33
CA ARG A 216 6.43 4.61 6.57
C ARG A 216 4.91 4.66 6.46
N MET A 217 4.37 5.14 5.34
CA MET A 217 2.93 5.18 5.11
C MET A 217 2.34 3.77 5.13
N ASN A 218 2.96 2.82 4.47
CA ASN A 218 2.49 1.44 4.39
C ASN A 218 2.59 0.71 5.73
N ALA A 219 3.62 0.97 6.52
CA ALA A 219 3.70 0.47 7.90
C ALA A 219 2.52 0.98 8.73
N LEU A 220 2.29 2.28 8.76
CA LEU A 220 1.17 2.90 9.50
C LEU A 220 -0.20 2.42 8.98
N LEU A 221 -0.39 2.33 7.68
CA LEU A 221 -1.64 1.90 7.05
C LEU A 221 -2.02 0.46 7.44
N ASN A 222 -1.02 -0.38 7.67
CA ASN A 222 -1.21 -1.77 8.09
C ASN A 222 -1.09 -1.98 9.62
N GLY A 223 -0.88 -0.91 10.38
CA GLY A 223 -0.75 -0.97 11.84
C GLY A 223 0.51 -1.71 12.28
N VAL A 224 1.58 -1.57 11.50
CA VAL A 224 2.89 -2.15 11.77
C VAL A 224 3.80 -1.09 12.36
N ASP A 225 4.27 -1.35 13.56
CA ASP A 225 5.27 -0.53 14.26
C ASP A 225 6.64 -1.19 14.20
N GLY A 226 7.71 -0.44 14.47
CA GLY A 226 9.06 -1.00 14.63
C GLY A 226 9.85 -1.19 13.32
N ILE A 227 9.37 -0.66 12.18
CA ILE A 227 10.18 -0.53 10.96
C ILE A 227 10.88 0.83 10.98
N GLU A 228 12.19 0.81 11.18
CA GLU A 228 13.03 2.00 11.12
C GLU A 228 13.43 2.26 9.66
N THR A 229 13.22 3.49 9.18
CA THR A 229 13.62 3.86 7.80
C THR A 229 14.84 4.76 7.82
N ARG A 230 15.84 4.47 6.97
CA ARG A 230 17.07 5.25 6.86
C ARG A 230 17.40 5.55 5.40
N HIS A 231 17.71 6.81 5.11
CA HIS A 231 18.09 7.26 3.79
C HIS A 231 19.60 7.02 3.56
N GLY A 232 19.93 6.41 2.43
CA GLY A 232 21.32 6.20 2.02
C GLY A 232 21.46 5.07 0.99
N SER A 233 22.70 4.91 0.54
CA SER A 233 23.05 3.89 -0.46
C SER A 233 23.52 2.60 0.22
N LEU A 234 22.96 1.48 -0.20
CA LEU A 234 23.35 0.14 0.28
C LEU A 234 23.47 0.07 1.80
N PHE A 235 24.69 -0.10 2.31
CA PHE A 235 24.99 -0.27 3.74
C PHE A 235 25.40 1.02 4.46
N ASP A 236 25.55 2.15 3.75
CA ASP A 236 26.00 3.41 4.35
C ASP A 236 25.17 3.88 5.56
N PRO A 237 23.83 3.65 5.58
CA PRO A 237 23.01 4.10 6.70
C PRO A 237 22.90 3.12 7.88
N VAL A 238 23.62 1.98 7.89
CA VAL A 238 23.50 0.93 8.92
C VAL A 238 24.79 0.63 9.67
#